data_137faaba69bd4a8548f2cc21f04deac2
#
_entry.id   137faaba69bd4a8548f2cc21f04deac2
#
_cell.length_a   1.000
_cell.length_b   1.000
_cell.length_c   1.000
_cell.angle_alpha   90.00
_cell.angle_beta   90.00
_cell.angle_gamma   90.00
#
_symmetry.space_group_name_H-M   'P 1'
#
loop_
_entity.id
_entity.type
_entity.pdbx_description
1 polymer ?
#
loop_
_entity_poly.entity_id
_entity_poly.type
_entity_poly.pdbx_seq_one_letter_code
_entity_poly.pdbx_strand_id
1 'polypeptide(L)'
;MKKALIYLSTIIFVGAFIYVRLAPEKGEEIINSLTTDSERVEKKIVAPTQRVVQGLSKYGITIVEHSWEDEPPLFRVKATNRGETCMLELKAVISLKDGTTNTITLHNHGYDFYSGQTTWFDGLVAEELSDIRSIQVFSFDIY
;
A
#
# COMPACT_ATOMS: atom_id res chain seq x y z
N MET A 1 12.52 34.01 -20.91
CA MET A 1 12.33 33.35 -19.64
C MET A 1 12.13 31.81 -19.73
N LYS A 2 11.29 31.28 -20.61
CA LYS A 2 11.05 29.83 -20.73
C LYS A 2 12.31 29.00 -21.08
N LYS A 3 13.24 29.55 -21.87
CA LYS A 3 14.48 28.83 -22.22
C LYS A 3 15.49 28.73 -21.08
N ALA A 4 15.55 29.71 -20.19
CA ALA A 4 16.42 29.69 -19.03
C ALA A 4 16.01 28.63 -17.97
N LEU A 5 14.71 28.41 -17.79
CA LEU A 5 14.17 27.40 -16.88
C LEU A 5 14.51 25.97 -17.33
N ILE A 6 14.48 25.72 -18.66
CA ILE A 6 14.79 24.42 -19.25
C ILE A 6 16.28 24.10 -19.04
N TYR A 7 17.16 25.08 -19.21
CA TYR A 7 18.59 24.87 -18.97
C TYR A 7 18.93 24.62 -17.51
N LEU A 8 18.21 25.29 -16.57
CA LEU A 8 18.43 25.09 -15.14
C LEU A 8 18.01 23.66 -14.70
N SER A 9 16.87 23.17 -15.19
CA SER A 9 16.41 21.81 -14.89
C SER A 9 17.34 20.74 -15.47
N THR A 10 17.89 20.97 -16.66
CA THR A 10 18.82 20.04 -17.31
C THR A 10 20.15 19.96 -16.57
N ILE A 11 20.67 21.09 -16.06
CA ILE A 11 21.91 21.14 -15.30
C ILE A 11 21.75 20.40 -13.96
N ILE A 12 20.63 20.56 -13.27
CA ILE A 12 20.35 19.86 -12.01
C ILE A 12 20.26 18.34 -12.24
N PHE A 13 19.63 17.92 -13.35
CA PHE A 13 19.50 16.50 -13.67
C PHE A 13 20.85 15.85 -14.06
N VAL A 14 21.66 16.54 -14.84
CA VAL A 14 23.01 16.07 -15.22
C VAL A 14 23.94 16.06 -14.02
N GLY A 15 23.85 17.09 -13.16
CA GLY A 15 24.66 17.16 -11.93
C GLY A 15 24.32 16.01 -10.96
N ALA A 16 23.03 15.70 -10.75
CA ALA A 16 22.59 14.59 -9.93
C ALA A 16 23.05 13.23 -10.49
N PHE A 17 22.97 13.07 -11.82
CA PHE A 17 23.40 11.84 -12.48
C PHE A 17 24.91 11.60 -12.40
N ILE A 18 25.72 12.66 -12.55
CA ILE A 18 27.19 12.59 -12.40
C ILE A 18 27.57 12.29 -10.95
N TYR A 19 26.87 12.89 -9.98
CA TYR A 19 27.12 12.67 -8.56
C TYR A 19 26.85 11.23 -8.13
N VAL A 20 25.75 10.65 -8.56
CA VAL A 20 25.37 9.25 -8.28
C VAL A 20 26.40 8.28 -8.91
N ARG A 21 26.97 8.62 -10.05
CA ARG A 21 27.96 7.77 -10.75
C ARG A 21 29.34 7.82 -10.12
N LEU A 22 29.71 8.95 -9.48
CA LEU A 22 31.02 9.16 -8.86
C LEU A 22 31.06 8.75 -7.37
N ALA A 23 29.90 8.67 -6.70
CA ALA A 23 29.79 8.34 -5.29
C ALA A 23 28.58 7.42 -5.03
N PRO A 24 28.65 6.13 -5.40
CA PRO A 24 27.50 5.22 -5.31
C PRO A 24 26.95 5.06 -3.88
N GLU A 25 27.78 5.07 -2.86
CA GLU A 25 27.34 4.98 -1.47
C GLU A 25 26.48 6.19 -1.04
N LYS A 26 26.86 7.39 -1.49
CA LYS A 26 26.06 8.60 -1.25
C LYS A 26 24.81 8.69 -2.13
N GLY A 27 24.83 8.01 -3.30
CA GLY A 27 23.69 7.92 -4.17
C GLY A 27 22.53 7.13 -3.56
N GLU A 28 22.79 6.05 -2.82
CA GLU A 28 21.77 5.29 -2.11
C GLU A 28 21.12 6.11 -0.97
N GLU A 29 21.91 6.88 -0.22
CA GLU A 29 21.37 7.79 0.80
C GLU A 29 20.45 8.86 0.19
N ILE A 30 20.81 9.46 -0.94
CA ILE A 30 20.02 10.47 -1.63
C ILE A 30 18.72 9.86 -2.17
N ILE A 31 18.76 8.67 -2.78
CA ILE A 31 17.59 7.96 -3.28
C ILE A 31 16.65 7.62 -2.12
N ASN A 32 17.16 7.14 -0.99
CA ASN A 32 16.36 6.86 0.19
C ASN A 32 15.71 8.11 0.80
N SER A 33 16.38 9.26 0.75
CA SER A 33 15.81 10.53 1.23
C SER A 33 14.75 11.13 0.31
N LEU A 34 14.74 10.77 -0.99
CA LEU A 34 13.75 11.19 -1.97
C LEU A 34 12.53 10.27 -2.04
N THR A 35 12.60 9.07 -1.42
CA THR A 35 11.50 8.12 -1.37
C THR A 35 10.46 8.59 -0.35
N THR A 36 9.19 8.72 -0.76
CA THR A 36 8.09 9.07 0.14
C THR A 36 7.80 7.94 1.13
N ASP A 37 7.18 8.27 2.27
CA ASP A 37 6.79 7.24 3.25
C ASP A 37 5.80 6.24 2.63
N SER A 38 4.88 6.70 1.77
CA SER A 38 3.99 5.85 1.00
C SER A 38 4.74 4.80 0.17
N GLU A 39 5.75 5.20 -0.60
CA GLU A 39 6.54 4.28 -1.42
C GLU A 39 7.32 3.27 -0.56
N ARG A 40 7.79 3.69 0.62
CA ARG A 40 8.47 2.80 1.57
C ARG A 40 7.53 1.75 2.12
N VAL A 41 6.28 2.10 2.40
CA VAL A 41 5.28 1.18 2.93
C VAL A 41 4.74 0.27 1.85
N GLU A 42 4.51 0.75 0.64
CA GLU A 42 4.05 -0.08 -0.49
C GLU A 42 4.99 -1.28 -0.75
N LYS A 43 6.30 -1.10 -0.57
CA LYS A 43 7.27 -2.19 -0.66
C LYS A 43 7.13 -3.24 0.44
N LYS A 44 6.43 -2.93 1.53
CA LYS A 44 6.19 -3.84 2.67
C LYS A 44 4.83 -4.54 2.56
N ILE A 45 3.99 -4.15 1.61
CA ILE A 45 2.71 -4.79 1.37
C ILE A 45 2.96 -6.11 0.67
N VAL A 46 2.50 -7.19 1.30
CA VAL A 46 2.59 -8.55 0.78
C VAL A 46 1.25 -8.94 0.17
N ALA A 47 1.29 -9.70 -0.92
CA ALA A 47 0.08 -10.22 -1.54
C ALA A 47 -0.81 -10.96 -0.51
N PRO A 48 -2.14 -10.91 -0.64
CA PRO A 48 -3.05 -11.64 0.23
C PRO A 48 -2.70 -13.13 0.26
N THR A 49 -2.99 -13.78 1.38
CA THR A 49 -2.78 -15.22 1.45
C THR A 49 -3.62 -15.95 0.41
N GLN A 50 -3.11 -17.04 -0.12
CA GLN A 50 -3.84 -17.85 -1.11
C GLN A 50 -5.21 -18.32 -0.59
N ARG A 51 -5.31 -18.59 0.71
CA ARG A 51 -6.57 -18.93 1.39
C ARG A 51 -7.61 -17.82 1.26
N VAL A 52 -7.20 -16.55 1.43
CA VAL A 52 -8.09 -15.38 1.27
C VAL A 52 -8.54 -15.26 -0.19
N VAL A 53 -7.61 -15.30 -1.14
CA VAL A 53 -7.92 -15.17 -2.57
C VAL A 53 -8.91 -16.25 -3.02
N GLN A 54 -8.65 -17.51 -2.68
CA GLN A 54 -9.52 -18.63 -3.03
C GLN A 54 -10.86 -18.58 -2.30
N GLY A 55 -10.86 -18.17 -1.02
CA GLY A 55 -12.07 -18.00 -0.23
C GLY A 55 -12.99 -16.93 -0.80
N LEU A 56 -12.49 -15.73 -1.05
CA LEU A 56 -13.23 -14.62 -1.63
C LEU A 56 -13.77 -14.95 -3.04
N SER A 57 -12.97 -15.65 -3.84
CA SER A 57 -13.37 -16.09 -5.20
C SER A 57 -14.64 -16.94 -5.21
N LYS A 58 -14.89 -17.74 -4.17
CA LYS A 58 -16.13 -18.53 -4.04
C LYS A 58 -17.38 -17.66 -3.90
N TYR A 59 -17.22 -16.43 -3.42
CA TYR A 59 -18.29 -15.44 -3.28
C TYR A 59 -18.33 -14.44 -4.46
N GLY A 60 -17.50 -14.67 -5.49
CA GLY A 60 -17.38 -13.75 -6.62
C GLY A 60 -16.62 -12.47 -6.31
N ILE A 61 -15.85 -12.43 -5.23
CA ILE A 61 -15.09 -11.26 -4.79
C ILE A 61 -13.62 -11.40 -5.19
N THR A 62 -13.06 -10.33 -5.73
CA THR A 62 -11.65 -10.27 -6.17
C THR A 62 -10.98 -9.04 -5.59
N ILE A 63 -9.82 -9.22 -4.97
CA ILE A 63 -8.94 -8.11 -4.58
C ILE A 63 -8.22 -7.64 -5.84
N VAL A 64 -8.29 -6.33 -6.11
CA VAL A 64 -7.77 -5.71 -7.34
C VAL A 64 -6.47 -4.97 -7.08
N GLU A 65 -6.37 -4.30 -5.93
CA GLU A 65 -5.29 -3.35 -5.66
C GLU A 65 -5.08 -3.20 -4.15
N HIS A 66 -3.84 -2.88 -3.76
CA HIS A 66 -3.48 -2.44 -2.42
C HIS A 66 -2.85 -1.07 -2.50
N SER A 67 -3.08 -0.24 -1.49
CA SER A 67 -2.41 1.05 -1.38
C SER A 67 -2.20 1.47 0.07
N TRP A 68 -1.46 2.53 0.24
CA TRP A 68 -1.20 3.19 1.50
C TRP A 68 -1.51 4.67 1.40
N GLU A 69 -2.12 5.23 2.45
CA GLU A 69 -2.25 6.68 2.66
C GLU A 69 -1.47 7.09 3.91
N ASP A 70 -0.81 8.25 3.87
CA ASP A 70 0.05 8.72 4.96
C ASP A 70 -0.71 9.51 6.03
N GLU A 71 -1.74 10.26 5.64
CA GLU A 71 -2.45 11.16 6.53
C GLU A 71 -3.98 11.04 6.39
N PRO A 72 -4.64 10.29 7.25
CA PRO A 72 -4.11 9.43 8.32
C PRO A 72 -3.45 8.16 7.75
N PRO A 73 -2.59 7.48 8.52
CA PRO A 73 -1.93 6.25 8.05
C PRO A 73 -2.98 5.12 7.88
N LEU A 74 -3.35 4.85 6.63
CA LEU A 74 -4.34 3.85 6.26
C LEU A 74 -3.73 2.79 5.33
N PHE A 75 -3.93 1.53 5.68
CA PHE A 75 -3.77 0.44 4.73
C PHE A 75 -5.10 0.22 4.01
N ARG A 76 -5.06 0.18 2.68
CA ARG A 76 -6.24 0.13 1.82
C ARG A 76 -6.18 -1.05 0.87
N VAL A 77 -7.32 -1.67 0.70
CA VAL A 77 -7.51 -2.77 -0.26
C VAL A 77 -8.72 -2.47 -1.13
N LYS A 78 -8.54 -2.50 -2.43
CA LYS A 78 -9.62 -2.34 -3.40
C LYS A 78 -10.12 -3.71 -3.82
N ALA A 79 -11.42 -3.92 -3.73
CA ALA A 79 -12.04 -5.17 -4.14
C ALA A 79 -13.26 -4.94 -5.03
N THR A 80 -13.53 -5.91 -5.89
CA THR A 80 -14.70 -5.96 -6.77
C THR A 80 -15.58 -7.14 -6.37
N ASN A 81 -16.89 -6.89 -6.20
CA ASN A 81 -17.89 -7.91 -5.97
C ASN A 81 -18.66 -8.20 -7.29
N ARG A 82 -18.51 -9.39 -7.81
CA ARG A 82 -19.30 -9.92 -8.95
C ARG A 82 -20.33 -10.96 -8.52
N GLY A 83 -20.37 -11.26 -7.22
CA GLY A 83 -21.32 -12.18 -6.61
C GLY A 83 -22.54 -11.47 -6.07
N GLU A 84 -23.12 -12.00 -5.00
CA GLU A 84 -24.26 -11.41 -4.30
C GLU A 84 -23.84 -10.24 -3.41
N THR A 85 -24.78 -9.34 -3.11
CA THR A 85 -24.57 -8.28 -2.12
C THR A 85 -24.34 -8.91 -0.75
N CYS A 86 -23.30 -8.46 -0.07
CA CYS A 86 -22.90 -8.97 1.24
C CYS A 86 -22.27 -7.87 2.08
N MET A 87 -22.04 -8.13 3.35
CA MET A 87 -21.12 -7.34 4.18
C MET A 87 -19.77 -8.06 4.18
N LEU A 88 -18.69 -7.34 3.92
CA LEU A 88 -17.34 -7.88 3.90
C LEU A 88 -16.45 -7.13 4.87
N GLU A 89 -15.75 -7.87 5.69
CA GLU A 89 -14.63 -7.38 6.50
C GLU A 89 -13.36 -8.11 6.08
N LEU A 90 -12.30 -7.36 5.81
CA LEU A 90 -10.97 -7.91 5.56
C LEU A 90 -10.11 -7.73 6.80
N LYS A 91 -9.28 -8.71 7.14
CA LYS A 91 -8.34 -8.62 8.24
C LYS A 91 -6.91 -8.69 7.71
N ALA A 92 -6.10 -7.72 8.11
CA ALA A 92 -4.70 -7.68 7.78
C ALA A 92 -3.84 -7.84 9.03
N VAL A 93 -2.75 -8.57 8.90
CA VAL A 93 -1.71 -8.68 9.92
C VAL A 93 -0.59 -7.71 9.58
N ILE A 94 -0.17 -6.93 10.56
CA ILE A 94 0.99 -6.06 10.53
C ILE A 94 2.09 -6.77 11.32
N SER A 95 3.16 -7.14 10.64
CA SER A 95 4.35 -7.73 11.29
C SER A 95 5.37 -6.62 11.54
N LEU A 96 5.86 -6.54 12.76
CA LEU A 96 6.83 -5.54 13.18
C LEU A 96 8.26 -6.10 13.14
N LYS A 97 9.23 -5.22 13.14
CA LYS A 97 10.67 -5.58 13.10
C LYS A 97 11.14 -6.30 14.35
N ASP A 98 10.49 -6.07 15.49
CA ASP A 98 10.75 -6.75 16.76
C ASP A 98 10.20 -8.20 16.82
N GLY A 99 9.48 -8.63 15.78
CA GLY A 99 8.87 -9.94 15.66
C GLY A 99 7.43 -10.02 16.20
N THR A 100 6.89 -8.94 16.75
CA THR A 100 5.50 -8.88 17.17
C THR A 100 4.56 -8.67 15.96
N THR A 101 3.28 -8.96 16.16
CA THR A 101 2.26 -8.79 15.14
C THR A 101 1.02 -8.13 15.72
N ASN A 102 0.41 -7.25 14.93
CA ASN A 102 -0.89 -6.66 15.22
C ASN A 102 -1.87 -6.98 14.09
N THR A 103 -3.15 -6.97 14.39
CA THR A 103 -4.21 -7.20 13.40
C THR A 103 -5.06 -5.95 13.30
N ILE A 104 -5.35 -5.55 12.07
CA ILE A 104 -6.31 -4.50 11.76
C ILE A 104 -7.46 -5.05 10.94
N THR A 105 -8.64 -4.47 11.11
CA THR A 105 -9.82 -4.77 10.28
C THR A 105 -10.01 -3.65 9.28
N LEU A 106 -10.25 -4.02 8.02
CA LEU A 106 -10.53 -3.09 6.95
C LEU A 106 -12.01 -3.13 6.62
N HIS A 107 -12.62 -1.96 6.57
CA HIS A 107 -14.04 -1.78 6.25
C HIS A 107 -14.21 -0.88 5.03
N ASN A 108 -15.28 -1.10 4.28
CA ASN A 108 -15.75 -0.08 3.34
C ASN A 108 -16.58 0.98 4.10
N HIS A 109 -16.67 2.17 3.55
CA HIS A 109 -17.42 3.28 4.16
C HIS A 109 -18.95 3.11 4.10
N GLY A 110 -19.45 2.09 3.39
CA GLY A 110 -20.84 1.62 3.41
C GLY A 110 -20.88 0.24 4.05
N TYR A 111 -21.99 -0.12 4.67
CA TYR A 111 -22.10 -1.43 5.31
C TYR A 111 -22.21 -2.56 4.29
N ASP A 112 -22.85 -2.30 3.14
CA ASP A 112 -23.09 -3.29 2.10
C ASP A 112 -22.05 -3.18 0.97
N PHE A 113 -21.58 -4.33 0.52
CA PHE A 113 -20.77 -4.47 -0.66
C PHE A 113 -21.62 -5.03 -1.80
N TYR A 114 -22.20 -4.12 -2.58
CA TYR A 114 -23.18 -4.44 -3.60
C TYR A 114 -22.61 -5.27 -4.75
N SER A 115 -23.48 -6.12 -5.32
CA SER A 115 -23.16 -6.83 -6.56
C SER A 115 -22.77 -5.84 -7.66
N GLY A 116 -21.64 -6.09 -8.35
CA GLY A 116 -21.08 -5.22 -9.39
C GLY A 116 -20.26 -4.04 -8.86
N GLN A 117 -20.19 -3.82 -7.56
CA GLN A 117 -19.45 -2.72 -6.96
C GLN A 117 -17.94 -2.99 -6.93
N THR A 118 -17.16 -1.92 -7.13
CA THR A 118 -15.73 -1.87 -6.81
C THR A 118 -15.51 -0.76 -5.79
N THR A 119 -14.94 -1.08 -4.64
CA THR A 119 -14.73 -0.11 -3.55
C THR A 119 -13.46 -0.37 -2.76
N TRP A 120 -13.06 0.61 -1.96
CA TRP A 120 -11.96 0.51 -1.03
C TRP A 120 -12.41 0.04 0.34
N PHE A 121 -11.58 -0.77 0.97
CA PHE A 121 -11.65 -1.19 2.36
C PHE A 121 -10.44 -0.61 3.07
N ASP A 122 -10.67 0.16 4.11
CA ASP A 122 -9.64 0.93 4.81
C ASP A 122 -9.48 0.45 6.24
N GLY A 123 -8.25 0.40 6.69
CA GLY A 123 -7.91 0.11 8.09
C GLY A 123 -6.83 1.07 8.60
N LEU A 124 -7.10 1.70 9.74
CA LEU A 124 -6.15 2.59 10.40
C LEU A 124 -4.98 1.79 10.96
N VAL A 125 -3.76 2.25 10.69
CA VAL A 125 -2.53 1.67 11.21
C VAL A 125 -1.99 2.58 12.29
N ALA A 126 -1.89 2.05 13.51
CA ALA A 126 -1.43 2.81 14.69
C ALA A 126 0.10 2.73 14.88
N GLU A 127 0.74 1.76 14.23
CA GLU A 127 2.17 1.52 14.34
C GLU A 127 2.97 2.56 13.55
N GLU A 128 4.17 2.88 14.05
CA GLU A 128 5.09 3.72 13.30
C GLU A 128 5.60 2.99 12.05
N LEU A 129 5.62 3.69 10.92
CA LEU A 129 6.00 3.11 9.62
C LEU A 129 7.41 2.52 9.62
N SER A 130 8.31 3.11 10.40
CA SER A 130 9.68 2.62 10.58
C SER A 130 9.75 1.23 11.18
N ASP A 131 8.77 0.86 12.02
CA ASP A 131 8.73 -0.42 12.73
C ASP A 131 8.03 -1.52 11.96
N ILE A 132 7.28 -1.17 10.92
CA ILE A 132 6.57 -2.14 10.09
C ILE A 132 7.55 -2.91 9.21
N ARG A 133 7.49 -4.25 9.30
CA ARG A 133 8.20 -5.18 8.44
C ARG A 133 7.36 -5.59 7.23
N SER A 134 6.10 -5.93 7.45
CA SER A 134 5.17 -6.32 6.38
C SER A 134 3.72 -6.14 6.78
N ILE A 135 2.85 -5.96 5.79
CA ILE A 135 1.39 -5.91 5.93
C ILE A 135 0.79 -6.91 4.94
N GLN A 136 -0.10 -7.77 5.41
CA GLN A 136 -0.72 -8.79 4.58
C GLN A 136 -2.17 -9.05 4.98
N VAL A 137 -3.08 -9.09 4.01
CA VAL A 137 -4.45 -9.60 4.23
C VAL A 137 -4.40 -11.12 4.41
N PHE A 138 -4.85 -11.60 5.54
CA PHE A 138 -4.74 -13.01 5.92
C PHE A 138 -6.07 -13.70 6.20
N SER A 139 -7.15 -12.93 6.41
CA SER A 139 -8.48 -13.46 6.72
C SER A 139 -9.57 -12.50 6.24
N PHE A 140 -10.79 -13.00 6.18
CA PHE A 140 -12.00 -12.24 5.88
C PHE A 140 -13.21 -12.87 6.56
N ASP A 141 -14.22 -12.03 6.81
CA ASP A 141 -15.55 -12.45 7.25
C ASP A 141 -16.61 -11.91 6.27
N ILE A 142 -17.61 -12.73 5.95
CA ILE A 142 -18.76 -12.37 5.09
C ILE A 142 -20.03 -12.63 5.87
N TYR A 143 -20.95 -11.64 5.84
CA TYR A 143 -22.24 -11.65 6.53
C TYR A 143 -23.40 -11.42 5.56
#